data_d38eae097d55c1d0bb4f39dfb501af09
#
_entry.id   d38eae097d55c1d0bb4f39dfb501af09
#
_cell.length_a   1.000
_cell.length_b   1.000
_cell.length_c   1.000
_cell.angle_alpha   90.00
_cell.angle_beta   90.00
_cell.angle_gamma   90.00
#
_symmetry.space_group_name_H-M   'P 1'
#
loop_
_entity.id
_entity.type
_entity.pdbx_description
1 polymer ?
#
loop_
_entity_poly.entity_id
_entity_poly.type
_entity_poly.pdbx_seq_one_letter_code
_entity_poly.pdbx_strand_id
1 'polypeptide(L)'
;MTFPTLPAPIAAALEERGYAEATSVQAAVLQPEAAGRDLVVSAQTGSGKTVAFGLAMVPELLRGEERIGFVQSPLALVITPTRELALQVSRELEWLYARTGARVATCV
;
A
#
# COMPACT_ATOMS: atom_id res chain seq x y z
N MET A 1 -14.97 -8.90 -1.42
CA MET A 1 -14.69 -8.94 0.03
C MET A 1 -14.61 -7.53 0.58
N THR A 2 -15.07 -7.34 1.79
CA THR A 2 -15.04 -6.02 2.42
C THR A 2 -13.64 -5.75 2.97
N PHE A 3 -13.15 -4.51 2.84
CA PHE A 3 -11.92 -4.11 3.51
C PHE A 3 -12.13 -4.09 5.02
N PRO A 4 -11.16 -4.55 5.81
CA PRO A 4 -11.21 -4.33 7.26
C PRO A 4 -11.06 -2.86 7.58
N THR A 5 -11.19 -2.51 8.86
CA THR A 5 -10.98 -1.12 9.29
C THR A 5 -9.55 -0.69 8.99
N LEU A 6 -9.42 0.40 8.22
CA LEU A 6 -8.14 0.96 7.82
C LEU A 6 -8.03 2.39 8.36
N PRO A 7 -6.80 2.94 8.49
CA PRO A 7 -6.64 4.34 8.81
C PRO A 7 -7.44 5.22 7.85
N ALA A 8 -8.02 6.29 8.36
CA ALA A 8 -8.91 7.15 7.58
C ALA A 8 -8.31 7.64 6.26
N PRO A 9 -7.04 8.10 6.19
CA PRO A 9 -6.49 8.57 4.93
C PRO A 9 -6.36 7.45 3.89
N ILE A 10 -6.11 6.22 4.31
CA ILE A 10 -6.03 5.08 3.39
C ILE A 10 -7.42 4.69 2.90
N ALA A 11 -8.39 4.62 3.82
CA ALA A 11 -9.77 4.30 3.45
C ALA A 11 -10.34 5.35 2.48
N ALA A 12 -10.05 6.63 2.70
CA ALA A 12 -10.51 7.70 1.83
C ALA A 12 -9.89 7.59 0.43
N ALA A 13 -8.60 7.23 0.34
CA ALA A 13 -7.93 7.06 -0.95
C ALA A 13 -8.56 5.91 -1.75
N LEU A 14 -8.85 4.79 -1.09
CA LEU A 14 -9.49 3.66 -1.74
C LEU A 14 -10.87 4.00 -2.25
N GLU A 15 -11.66 4.69 -1.44
CA GLU A 15 -13.00 5.11 -1.82
C GLU A 15 -12.99 6.04 -3.03
N GLU A 16 -12.09 7.01 -3.03
CA GLU A 16 -11.95 7.96 -4.14
C GLU A 16 -11.59 7.27 -5.45
N ARG A 17 -10.83 6.18 -5.39
CA ARG A 17 -10.45 5.40 -6.55
C ARG A 17 -11.49 4.35 -6.94
N GLY A 18 -12.59 4.25 -6.20
CA GLY A 18 -13.64 3.30 -6.51
C GLY A 18 -13.41 1.88 -6.01
N TYR A 19 -12.48 1.69 -5.08
CA TYR A 19 -12.23 0.38 -4.47
C TYR A 19 -13.22 0.15 -3.33
N ALA A 20 -14.44 -0.22 -3.68
CA ALA A 20 -15.47 -0.48 -2.67
C ALA A 20 -15.21 -1.79 -1.91
N GLU A 21 -14.60 -2.76 -2.60
CA GLU A 21 -14.33 -4.07 -2.03
C GLU A 21 -12.90 -4.49 -2.30
N ALA A 22 -12.33 -5.28 -1.39
CA ALA A 22 -11.00 -5.83 -1.54
C ALA A 22 -10.99 -6.98 -2.55
N THR A 23 -9.94 -7.08 -3.36
CA THR A 23 -9.67 -8.30 -4.11
C THR A 23 -9.18 -9.38 -3.13
N SER A 24 -9.12 -10.64 -3.59
CA SER A 24 -8.66 -11.72 -2.72
C SER A 24 -7.25 -11.52 -2.20
N VAL A 25 -6.32 -11.00 -3.04
CA VAL A 25 -4.96 -10.75 -2.59
C VAL A 25 -4.90 -9.58 -1.61
N GLN A 26 -5.70 -8.55 -1.82
CA GLN A 26 -5.77 -7.42 -0.89
C GLN A 26 -6.30 -7.87 0.47
N ALA A 27 -7.35 -8.67 0.49
CA ALA A 27 -7.91 -9.20 1.72
C ALA A 27 -6.92 -10.11 2.44
N ALA A 28 -6.17 -10.91 1.70
CA ALA A 28 -5.19 -11.85 2.28
C ALA A 28 -4.08 -11.12 3.05
N VAL A 29 -3.54 -10.04 2.50
CA VAL A 29 -2.44 -9.30 3.17
C VAL A 29 -2.93 -8.51 4.38
N LEU A 30 -4.23 -8.29 4.49
CA LEU A 30 -4.84 -7.56 5.59
C LEU A 30 -5.33 -8.47 6.72
N GLN A 31 -5.16 -9.78 6.58
CA GLN A 31 -5.52 -10.72 7.66
C GLN A 31 -4.60 -10.50 8.88
N PRO A 32 -5.13 -10.68 10.10
CA PRO A 32 -4.30 -10.55 11.30
C PRO A 32 -3.07 -11.45 11.29
N GLU A 33 -3.18 -12.63 10.68
CA GLU A 33 -2.06 -13.58 10.60
C GLU A 33 -0.91 -13.07 9.75
N ALA A 34 -1.16 -12.11 8.85
CA ALA A 34 -0.12 -11.53 8.00
C ALA A 34 0.63 -10.39 8.68
N ALA A 35 0.08 -9.81 9.74
CA ALA A 35 0.65 -8.64 10.39
C ALA A 35 2.00 -8.95 11.03
N GLY A 36 2.99 -8.10 10.78
CA GLY A 36 4.32 -8.23 11.35
C GLY A 36 5.15 -9.39 10.79
N ARG A 37 4.73 -9.96 9.68
CA ARG A 37 5.41 -11.11 9.06
C ARG A 37 5.95 -10.76 7.70
N ASP A 38 7.00 -11.46 7.29
CA ASP A 38 7.45 -11.45 5.91
C ASP A 38 6.45 -12.22 5.06
N LEU A 39 6.07 -11.67 3.93
CA LEU A 39 5.04 -12.25 3.08
C LEU A 39 5.57 -12.53 1.67
N VAL A 40 5.18 -13.66 1.12
CA VAL A 40 5.35 -13.95 -0.30
C VAL A 40 3.96 -13.97 -0.90
N VAL A 41 3.71 -13.08 -1.85
CA VAL A 41 2.38 -12.91 -2.44
C VAL A 41 2.45 -13.23 -3.92
N SER A 42 1.64 -14.20 -4.35
CA SER A 42 1.53 -14.58 -5.75
C SER A 42 0.10 -14.37 -6.20
N ALA A 43 -0.06 -13.66 -7.30
CA ALA A 43 -1.38 -13.36 -7.84
C ALA A 43 -1.26 -13.02 -9.31
N GLN A 44 -2.36 -13.17 -10.02
CA GLN A 44 -2.40 -12.87 -11.46
C GLN A 44 -2.35 -11.36 -11.70
N THR A 45 -1.89 -10.97 -12.88
CA THR A 45 -1.94 -9.60 -13.35
C THR A 45 -3.38 -9.07 -13.30
N GLY A 46 -3.54 -7.85 -12.82
CA GLY A 46 -4.86 -7.24 -12.69
C GLY A 46 -5.60 -7.60 -11.41
N SER A 47 -4.94 -8.31 -10.49
CA SER A 47 -5.56 -8.74 -9.22
C SER A 47 -5.47 -7.69 -8.11
N GLY A 48 -4.84 -6.53 -8.37
CA GLY A 48 -4.66 -5.51 -7.36
C GLY A 48 -3.44 -5.71 -6.47
N LYS A 49 -2.41 -6.39 -6.97
CA LYS A 49 -1.19 -6.68 -6.19
C LYS A 49 -0.48 -5.43 -5.69
N THR A 50 -0.37 -4.40 -6.52
CA THR A 50 0.35 -3.19 -6.13
C THR A 50 -0.34 -2.49 -4.97
N VAL A 51 -1.67 -2.40 -5.03
CA VAL A 51 -2.45 -1.86 -3.91
C VAL A 51 -2.29 -2.76 -2.69
N ALA A 52 -2.26 -4.09 -2.88
CA ALA A 52 -2.04 -5.03 -1.79
C ALA A 52 -0.70 -4.79 -1.10
N PHE A 53 0.39 -4.57 -1.85
CA PHE A 53 1.69 -4.22 -1.26
C PHE A 53 1.59 -2.94 -0.44
N GLY A 54 0.94 -1.93 -0.99
CA GLY A 54 0.73 -0.67 -0.28
C GLY A 54 -0.05 -0.84 1.01
N LEU A 55 -1.09 -1.67 0.99
CA LEU A 55 -1.89 -1.94 2.18
C LEU A 55 -1.12 -2.74 3.22
N ALA A 56 -0.30 -3.70 2.78
CA ALA A 56 0.50 -4.51 3.69
C ALA A 56 1.50 -3.67 4.49
N MET A 57 1.97 -2.56 3.93
CA MET A 57 2.92 -1.66 4.59
C MET A 57 2.28 -0.70 5.60
N VAL A 58 0.95 -0.55 5.58
CA VAL A 58 0.27 0.45 6.41
C VAL A 58 0.62 0.36 7.90
N PRO A 59 0.59 -0.83 8.54
CA PRO A 59 0.91 -0.90 9.97
C PRO A 59 2.32 -0.42 10.30
N GLU A 60 3.28 -0.72 9.42
CA GLU A 60 4.68 -0.34 9.62
C GLU A 60 4.91 1.15 9.39
N LEU A 61 4.23 1.73 8.40
CA LEU A 61 4.45 3.12 8.00
C LEU A 61 3.66 4.10 8.86
N LEU A 62 2.42 3.78 9.19
CA LEU A 62 1.55 4.69 9.93
C LEU A 62 1.56 4.43 11.43
N ARG A 63 1.85 3.20 11.87
CA ARG A 63 1.98 2.82 13.28
C ARG A 63 0.79 3.26 14.14
N GLY A 64 -0.41 3.08 13.59
CA GLY A 64 -1.65 3.46 14.28
C GLY A 64 -2.03 4.92 14.16
N GLU A 65 -1.21 5.74 13.52
CA GLU A 65 -1.52 7.15 13.28
C GLU A 65 -2.16 7.34 11.92
N GLU A 66 -2.72 8.51 11.68
CA GLU A 66 -3.30 8.82 10.38
C GLU A 66 -2.31 9.48 9.42
N ARG A 67 -1.22 10.04 9.94
CA ARG A 67 -0.22 10.72 9.14
C ARG A 67 1.17 10.24 9.53
N ILE A 68 2.05 10.23 8.54
CA ILE A 68 3.46 9.96 8.74
C ILE A 68 4.11 11.27 9.19
N GLY A 69 4.78 11.26 10.34
CA GLY A 69 5.48 12.43 10.83
C GLY A 69 6.76 12.71 10.07
N PHE A 70 7.50 13.71 10.51
CA PHE A 70 8.80 14.02 9.92
C PHE A 70 9.77 12.86 10.11
N VAL A 71 10.42 12.45 9.02
CA VAL A 71 11.44 11.39 9.06
C VAL A 71 12.65 11.82 8.25
N GLN A 72 13.82 11.35 8.65
CA GLN A 72 15.10 11.69 7.99
C GLN A 72 15.54 10.58 7.04
N SER A 73 14.96 9.41 7.12
CA SER A 73 15.34 8.25 6.32
C SER A 73 14.11 7.64 5.68
N PRO A 74 14.25 6.99 4.53
CA PRO A 74 13.13 6.26 3.93
C PRO A 74 12.58 5.21 4.88
N LEU A 75 11.26 5.07 4.91
CA LEU A 75 10.58 4.07 5.74
C LEU A 75 10.34 2.77 4.98
N ALA A 76 10.35 2.81 3.65
CA ALA A 76 10.15 1.63 2.83
C ALA A 76 10.95 1.75 1.54
N LEU A 77 11.38 0.62 1.03
CA LEU A 77 12.09 0.51 -0.24
C LEU A 77 11.36 -0.52 -1.09
N VAL A 78 10.98 -0.13 -2.30
CA VAL A 78 10.31 -1.02 -3.25
C VAL A 78 11.23 -1.21 -4.46
N ILE A 79 11.55 -2.46 -4.75
CA ILE A 79 12.43 -2.81 -5.87
C ILE A 79 11.61 -3.50 -6.95
N THR A 80 11.77 -3.04 -8.18
CA THR A 80 11.08 -3.61 -9.34
C THR A 80 12.07 -3.95 -10.43
N PRO A 81 11.74 -4.90 -11.32
CA PRO A 81 12.69 -5.34 -12.35
C PRO A 81 12.84 -4.38 -13.53
N THR A 82 11.89 -3.48 -13.76
CA THR A 82 11.93 -2.57 -14.91
C THR A 82 11.58 -1.15 -14.49
N ARG A 83 12.04 -0.20 -15.31
CA ARG A 83 11.72 1.22 -15.14
C ARG A 83 10.21 1.48 -15.25
N GLU A 84 9.55 0.89 -16.24
CA GLU A 84 8.14 1.08 -16.45
C GLU A 84 7.32 0.61 -15.25
N LEU A 85 7.70 -0.53 -14.67
CA LEU A 85 7.02 -1.06 -13.49
C LEU A 85 7.28 -0.19 -12.27
N ALA A 86 8.49 0.34 -12.11
CA ALA A 86 8.80 1.26 -11.03
C ALA A 86 7.92 2.51 -11.08
N LEU A 87 7.73 3.07 -12.27
CA LEU A 87 6.88 4.25 -12.45
C LEU A 87 5.42 3.94 -12.18
N GLN A 88 4.95 2.77 -12.62
CA GLN A 88 3.58 2.33 -12.36
C GLN A 88 3.32 2.14 -10.87
N VAL A 89 4.21 1.45 -10.17
CA VAL A 89 4.10 1.23 -8.73
C VAL A 89 4.14 2.56 -7.98
N SER A 90 5.01 3.47 -8.39
CA SER A 90 5.10 4.79 -7.79
C SER A 90 3.76 5.54 -7.88
N ARG A 91 3.12 5.53 -9.05
CA ARG A 91 1.82 6.18 -9.21
C ARG A 91 0.75 5.57 -8.31
N GLU A 92 0.74 4.25 -8.18
CA GLU A 92 -0.22 3.57 -7.31
C GLU A 92 -0.02 3.93 -5.84
N LEU A 93 1.23 3.96 -5.39
CA LEU A 93 1.55 4.31 -4.01
C LEU A 93 1.30 5.79 -3.73
N GLU A 94 1.51 6.66 -4.71
CA GLU A 94 1.26 8.09 -4.54
C GLU A 94 -0.20 8.38 -4.21
N TRP A 95 -1.15 7.80 -4.95
CA TRP A 95 -2.55 8.07 -4.65
C TRP A 95 -2.99 7.38 -3.36
N LEU A 96 -2.48 6.17 -3.08
CA LEU A 96 -2.87 5.44 -1.88
C LEU A 96 -2.45 6.16 -0.60
N TYR A 97 -1.25 6.75 -0.61
CA TYR A 97 -0.68 7.44 0.54
C TYR A 97 -0.79 8.97 0.46
N ALA A 98 -1.55 9.49 -0.49
CA ALA A 98 -1.61 10.94 -0.75
C ALA A 98 -2.03 11.76 0.47
N ARG A 99 -2.87 11.19 1.33
CA ARG A 99 -3.42 11.88 2.50
C ARG A 99 -2.66 11.61 3.79
N THR A 100 -1.58 10.82 3.72
CA THR A 100 -0.79 10.45 4.91
C THR A 100 0.39 11.36 5.15
N GLY A 101 0.73 12.22 4.20
CA GLY A 101 1.95 13.02 4.25
C GLY A 101 3.19 12.29 3.74
N ALA A 102 3.05 11.04 3.29
CA ALA A 102 4.17 10.29 2.75
C ALA A 102 4.64 10.90 1.43
N ARG A 103 5.94 10.78 1.17
CA ARG A 103 6.53 11.13 -0.12
C ARG A 103 7.00 9.86 -0.81
N VAL A 104 6.69 9.76 -2.09
CA VAL A 104 7.14 8.65 -2.92
C VAL A 104 8.15 9.19 -3.93
N ALA A 105 9.36 8.65 -3.90
CA ALA A 105 10.41 9.04 -4.84
C ALA A 105 10.84 7.82 -5.63
N THR A 106 11.22 8.05 -6.89
CA THR A 106 11.69 6.98 -7.78
C THR A 106 13.10 7.26 -8.25
N CYS A 107 13.90 6.20 -8.32
CA CYS A 107 15.23 6.22 -8.92
C CYS A 107 15.21 5.24 -10.09
N VAL A 108 15.26 5.76 -11.30
CA VAL A 108 15.19 4.95 -12.51
C VAL A 108 16.31 5.26 -13.48
#